data_d257f70b3753e58c584fa41dfcd49778
#
_entry.id   d257f70b3753e58c584fa41dfcd49778
#
_cell.length_a   1.000
_cell.length_b   1.000
_cell.length_c   1.000
_cell.angle_alpha   90.00
_cell.angle_beta   90.00
_cell.angle_gamma   90.00
#
_symmetry.space_group_name_H-M   'P 1'
#
loop_
_entity.id
_entity.type
_entity.pdbx_description
1 polymer ?
#
loop_
_entity_poly.entity_id
_entity_poly.type
_entity_poly.pdbx_seq_one_letter_code
_entity_poly.pdbx_strand_id
1 'polypeptide(L)'
;MRTVVDSITRWDNLCLTAIFSLQSKRLISTIMPCVPKSADGYYYPLLAIAMIVVDPAAGFPFVLAGLTAFAIEIPLYKLIKNSTKRNRPCKSLPGVYHRIKPSDAFSFPSGHTAAAFIVATLITNLAPALLPFVFVWALAVGFSRIYLGVHYPTDVLAGMMMGILSGIAGIALVG
;
A
#
# COMPACT_ATOMS: atom_id res chain seq x y z
N MET A 1 23.79 11.27 -11.18
CA MET A 1 22.80 10.19 -10.95
C MET A 1 23.16 9.30 -9.76
N ARG A 2 24.41 8.80 -9.63
CA ARG A 2 24.82 7.97 -8.46
C ARG A 2 24.58 8.69 -7.11
N THR A 3 24.91 9.96 -6.97
CA THR A 3 24.75 10.74 -5.74
C THR A 3 23.30 10.87 -5.27
N VAL A 4 22.32 10.97 -6.18
CA VAL A 4 20.89 11.04 -5.83
C VAL A 4 20.38 9.69 -5.34
N VAL A 5 20.73 8.60 -6.02
CA VAL A 5 20.37 7.23 -5.61
C VAL A 5 20.96 6.91 -4.25
N ASP A 6 22.22 7.30 -4.00
CA ASP A 6 22.89 7.10 -2.71
C ASP A 6 22.20 7.90 -1.58
N SER A 7 21.75 9.11 -1.87
CA SER A 7 21.02 9.95 -0.92
C SER A 7 19.65 9.35 -0.57
N ILE A 8 18.90 8.89 -1.56
CA ILE A 8 17.61 8.20 -1.35
C ILE A 8 17.81 6.93 -0.53
N THR A 9 18.80 6.12 -0.88
CA THR A 9 19.09 4.87 -0.14
C THR A 9 19.48 5.15 1.31
N ARG A 10 20.25 6.19 1.55
CA ARG A 10 20.63 6.62 2.90
C ARG A 10 19.41 7.07 3.70
N TRP A 11 18.55 7.89 3.11
CA TRP A 11 17.30 8.32 3.73
C TRP A 11 16.38 7.14 4.06
N ASP A 12 16.20 6.21 3.12
CA ASP A 12 15.42 4.98 3.33
C ASP A 12 15.97 4.17 4.52
N ASN A 13 17.28 3.98 4.58
CA ASN A 13 17.91 3.21 5.65
C ASN A 13 17.74 3.89 7.01
N LEU A 14 17.94 5.22 7.09
CA LEU A 14 17.78 5.98 8.33
C LEU A 14 16.33 5.93 8.85
N CYS A 15 15.36 6.21 7.98
CA CYS A 15 13.94 6.17 8.36
C CYS A 15 13.51 4.75 8.76
N LEU A 16 13.93 3.74 8.00
CA LEU A 16 13.61 2.36 8.31
C LEU A 16 14.18 1.94 9.67
N THR A 17 15.45 2.27 9.95
CA THR A 17 16.10 1.95 11.23
C THR A 17 15.38 2.61 12.40
N ALA A 18 14.99 3.88 12.24
CA ALA A 18 14.23 4.61 13.25
C ALA A 18 12.86 3.98 13.51
N ILE A 19 12.14 3.56 12.45
CA ILE A 19 10.84 2.88 12.59
C ILE A 19 11.04 1.46 13.18
N PHE A 20 12.10 0.77 12.79
CA PHE A 20 12.39 -0.57 13.28
C PHE A 20 12.70 -0.59 14.78
N SER A 21 13.28 0.50 15.33
CA SER A 21 13.53 0.64 16.77
C SER A 21 12.24 0.65 17.62
N LEU A 22 11.10 1.01 17.04
CA LEU A 22 9.80 0.96 17.71
C LEU A 22 9.32 -0.47 18.01
N GLN A 23 10.00 -1.49 17.49
CA GLN A 23 9.67 -2.90 17.73
C GLN A 23 9.85 -3.33 19.18
N SER A 24 10.60 -2.59 19.98
CA SER A 24 10.72 -2.79 21.43
C SER A 24 9.42 -2.50 22.18
N LYS A 25 8.50 -1.71 21.60
CA LYS A 25 7.22 -1.33 22.23
C LYS A 25 6.17 -2.44 22.03
N ARG A 26 5.81 -3.11 23.13
CA ARG A 26 4.89 -4.27 23.14
C ARG A 26 3.57 -4.02 22.39
N LEU A 27 2.91 -2.87 22.64
CA LEU A 27 1.63 -2.54 22.00
C LEU A 27 1.77 -2.48 20.46
N ILE A 28 2.78 -1.75 19.98
CA ILE A 28 3.03 -1.58 18.54
C ILE A 28 3.37 -2.94 17.91
N SER A 29 4.19 -3.76 18.58
CA SER A 29 4.59 -5.07 18.09
C SER A 29 3.43 -6.08 17.98
N THR A 30 2.36 -5.87 18.73
CA THR A 30 1.14 -6.71 18.67
C THR A 30 0.19 -6.24 17.56
N ILE A 31 0.02 -4.93 17.38
CA ILE A 31 -0.95 -4.36 16.44
C ILE A 31 -0.42 -4.37 15.00
N MET A 32 0.83 -4.00 14.79
CA MET A 32 1.39 -3.80 13.43
C MET A 32 1.32 -5.02 12.51
N PRO A 33 1.45 -6.27 12.96
CA PRO A 33 1.25 -7.44 12.09
C PRO A 33 -0.19 -7.66 11.62
N CYS A 34 -1.17 -7.08 12.33
CA CYS A 34 -2.59 -7.20 12.00
C CYS A 34 -3.05 -6.14 10.99
N VAL A 35 -2.41 -4.95 10.98
CA VAL A 35 -2.81 -3.83 10.12
C VAL A 35 -2.80 -4.20 8.62
N PRO A 36 -1.75 -4.81 8.04
CA PRO A 36 -1.76 -5.13 6.62
C PRO A 36 -2.78 -6.21 6.26
N LYS A 37 -3.21 -7.05 7.22
CA LYS A 37 -4.27 -8.02 6.99
C LYS A 37 -5.61 -7.36 6.65
N SER A 38 -5.89 -6.17 7.17
CA SER A 38 -7.10 -5.40 6.84
C SER A 38 -7.11 -4.90 5.38
N ALA A 39 -5.97 -4.96 4.70
CA ALA A 39 -5.80 -4.60 3.30
C ALA A 39 -5.49 -5.83 2.42
N ASP A 40 -5.73 -7.05 2.93
CA ASP A 40 -5.60 -8.26 2.13
C ASP A 40 -6.70 -8.35 1.09
N GLY A 41 -6.37 -8.90 -0.07
CA GLY A 41 -7.24 -8.95 -1.25
C GLY A 41 -8.62 -9.56 -1.02
N TYR A 42 -8.82 -10.34 0.03
CA TYR A 42 -10.12 -10.95 0.36
C TYR A 42 -11.20 -9.95 0.78
N TYR A 43 -10.81 -8.81 1.37
CA TYR A 43 -11.75 -7.81 1.87
C TYR A 43 -12.31 -6.92 0.75
N TYR A 44 -11.61 -6.80 -0.38
CA TYR A 44 -12.06 -5.95 -1.49
C TYR A 44 -13.31 -6.49 -2.20
N PRO A 45 -13.41 -7.80 -2.53
CA PRO A 45 -14.67 -8.38 -3.00
C PRO A 45 -15.81 -8.28 -2.00
N LEU A 46 -15.53 -8.44 -0.69
CA LEU A 46 -16.55 -8.29 0.35
C LEU A 46 -17.06 -6.86 0.42
N LEU A 47 -16.16 -5.86 0.35
CA LEU A 47 -16.54 -4.46 0.27
C LEU A 47 -17.37 -4.18 -0.98
N ALA A 48 -16.96 -4.70 -2.14
CA ALA A 48 -17.69 -4.55 -3.41
C ALA A 48 -19.13 -5.09 -3.31
N ILE A 49 -19.30 -6.30 -2.77
CA ILE A 49 -20.63 -6.90 -2.54
C ILE A 49 -21.44 -6.04 -1.58
N ALA A 50 -20.86 -5.63 -0.45
CA ALA A 50 -21.54 -4.80 0.53
C ALA A 50 -22.04 -3.48 -0.09
N MET A 51 -21.22 -2.81 -0.90
CA MET A 51 -21.58 -1.57 -1.58
C MET A 51 -22.76 -1.77 -2.55
N ILE A 52 -22.76 -2.86 -3.34
CA ILE A 52 -23.86 -3.16 -4.25
C ILE A 52 -25.15 -3.47 -3.50
N VAL A 53 -25.06 -4.21 -2.37
CA VAL A 53 -26.23 -4.61 -1.58
C VAL A 53 -26.87 -3.42 -0.86
N VAL A 54 -26.06 -2.51 -0.32
CA VAL A 54 -26.53 -1.34 0.45
C VAL A 54 -27.12 -0.27 -0.45
N ASP A 55 -26.42 0.05 -1.56
CA ASP A 55 -26.86 1.03 -2.55
C ASP A 55 -26.41 0.59 -3.95
N PRO A 56 -27.25 -0.11 -4.71
CA PRO A 56 -26.88 -0.56 -6.04
C PRO A 56 -26.51 0.58 -7.00
N ALA A 57 -27.16 1.75 -6.89
CA ALA A 57 -26.92 2.88 -7.77
C ALA A 57 -25.50 3.46 -7.60
N ALA A 58 -25.01 3.51 -6.37
CA ALA A 58 -23.64 3.95 -6.08
C ALA A 58 -22.63 2.78 -6.12
N GLY A 59 -23.07 1.58 -5.75
CA GLY A 59 -22.21 0.40 -5.63
C GLY A 59 -21.69 -0.12 -6.96
N PHE A 60 -22.50 -0.17 -8.01
CA PHE A 60 -22.05 -0.61 -9.33
C PHE A 60 -20.95 0.29 -9.92
N PRO A 61 -21.11 1.64 -9.96
CA PRO A 61 -20.02 2.54 -10.38
C PRO A 61 -18.76 2.40 -9.51
N PHE A 62 -18.92 2.29 -8.20
CA PHE A 62 -17.80 2.09 -7.28
C PHE A 62 -17.00 0.82 -7.60
N VAL A 63 -17.69 -0.31 -7.81
CA VAL A 63 -17.05 -1.58 -8.14
C VAL A 63 -16.37 -1.52 -9.50
N LEU A 64 -17.02 -0.93 -10.50
CA LEU A 64 -16.46 -0.81 -11.85
C LEU A 64 -15.21 0.09 -11.83
N ALA A 65 -15.25 1.22 -11.11
CA ALA A 65 -14.09 2.09 -10.92
C ALA A 65 -12.94 1.35 -10.20
N GLY A 66 -13.26 0.52 -9.21
CA GLY A 66 -12.29 -0.32 -8.52
C GLY A 66 -11.64 -1.35 -9.43
N LEU A 67 -12.44 -2.08 -10.20
CA LEU A 67 -11.94 -3.05 -11.18
C LEU A 67 -11.04 -2.39 -12.22
N THR A 68 -11.44 -1.22 -12.73
CA THR A 68 -10.64 -0.43 -13.68
C THR A 68 -9.34 0.05 -13.06
N ALA A 69 -9.38 0.57 -11.82
CA ALA A 69 -8.18 0.99 -11.09
C ALA A 69 -7.19 -0.16 -10.89
N PHE A 70 -7.65 -1.34 -10.46
CA PHE A 70 -6.80 -2.51 -10.30
C PHE A 70 -6.32 -3.08 -11.65
N ALA A 71 -7.11 -2.98 -12.70
CA ALA A 71 -6.71 -3.38 -14.06
C ALA A 71 -5.55 -2.51 -14.59
N ILE A 72 -5.45 -1.25 -14.15
CA ILE A 72 -4.32 -0.35 -14.45
C ILE A 72 -3.14 -0.66 -13.51
N GLU A 73 -3.41 -0.74 -12.20
CA GLU A 73 -2.39 -0.84 -11.16
C GLU A 73 -1.59 -2.15 -11.25
N ILE A 74 -2.27 -3.30 -11.38
CA ILE A 74 -1.61 -4.60 -11.31
C ILE A 74 -0.56 -4.82 -12.41
N PRO A 75 -0.83 -4.52 -13.71
CA PRO A 75 0.20 -4.59 -14.75
C PRO A 75 1.35 -3.63 -14.51
N LEU A 76 1.04 -2.37 -14.12
CA LEU A 76 2.05 -1.35 -13.85
C LEU A 76 2.94 -1.75 -12.66
N TYR A 77 2.34 -2.23 -11.58
CA TYR A 77 3.04 -2.79 -10.42
C TYR A 77 4.01 -3.91 -10.82
N LYS A 78 3.54 -4.89 -11.59
CA LYS A 78 4.37 -6.01 -12.03
C LYS A 78 5.52 -5.55 -12.94
N LEU A 79 5.24 -4.62 -13.86
CA LEU A 79 6.25 -4.05 -14.76
C LEU A 79 7.35 -3.35 -13.97
N ILE A 80 6.99 -2.42 -13.08
CA ILE A 80 7.95 -1.66 -12.28
C ILE A 80 8.75 -2.60 -11.37
N LYS A 81 8.07 -3.55 -10.72
CA LYS A 81 8.69 -4.51 -9.81
C LYS A 81 9.75 -5.37 -10.51
N ASN A 82 9.44 -5.89 -11.68
CA ASN A 82 10.33 -6.74 -12.46
C ASN A 82 11.48 -5.96 -13.13
N SER A 83 11.28 -4.66 -13.37
CA SER A 83 12.32 -3.77 -13.92
C SER A 83 13.30 -3.32 -12.85
N THR A 84 12.82 -2.95 -11.66
CA THR A 84 13.66 -2.42 -10.57
C THR A 84 14.39 -3.51 -9.80
N LYS A 85 13.77 -4.66 -9.60
CA LYS A 85 14.28 -5.83 -8.85
C LYS A 85 14.93 -5.47 -7.53
N ARG A 86 14.39 -4.46 -6.84
CA ARG A 86 14.95 -3.94 -5.60
C ARG A 86 14.87 -5.00 -4.49
N ASN A 87 15.99 -5.28 -3.83
CA ASN A 87 16.02 -6.17 -2.69
C ASN A 87 15.23 -5.59 -1.50
N ARG A 88 14.61 -6.46 -0.71
CA ARG A 88 13.90 -6.07 0.51
C ARG A 88 14.85 -5.70 1.65
N PRO A 89 14.43 -4.80 2.57
CA PRO A 89 15.25 -4.41 3.73
C PRO A 89 15.79 -5.61 4.51
N CYS A 90 14.95 -6.59 4.79
CA CYS A 90 15.31 -7.81 5.52
C CYS A 90 16.37 -8.70 4.82
N LYS A 91 16.65 -8.44 3.53
CA LYS A 91 17.73 -9.13 2.79
C LYS A 91 18.98 -8.29 2.64
N SER A 92 18.87 -6.98 2.83
CA SER A 92 19.94 -6.02 2.50
C SER A 92 20.59 -5.38 3.72
N LEU A 93 19.88 -5.30 4.86
CA LEU A 93 20.34 -4.59 6.04
C LEU A 93 20.59 -5.57 7.20
N PRO A 94 21.79 -5.55 7.79
CA PRO A 94 22.07 -6.30 9.01
C PRO A 94 21.13 -5.87 10.15
N GLY A 95 20.63 -6.82 10.93
CA GLY A 95 19.74 -6.56 12.05
C GLY A 95 18.28 -6.28 11.69
N VAL A 96 17.95 -6.13 10.39
CA VAL A 96 16.56 -6.03 9.92
C VAL A 96 16.06 -7.41 9.50
N TYR A 97 15.00 -7.89 10.13
CA TYR A 97 14.35 -9.15 9.79
C TYR A 97 12.88 -8.92 9.43
N HIS A 98 12.32 -9.80 8.61
CA HIS A 98 10.90 -9.75 8.29
C HIS A 98 10.08 -10.44 9.38
N ARG A 99 9.02 -9.78 9.84
CA ARG A 99 8.05 -10.35 10.81
C ARG A 99 6.88 -11.06 10.14
N ILE A 100 6.74 -10.92 8.84
CA ILE A 100 5.75 -11.61 8.01
C ILE A 100 6.45 -12.11 6.75
N LYS A 101 6.01 -13.24 6.21
CA LYS A 101 6.55 -13.76 4.95
C LYS A 101 6.14 -12.82 3.82
N PRO A 102 7.09 -12.25 3.06
CA PRO A 102 6.75 -11.44 1.89
C PRO A 102 6.04 -12.28 0.83
N SER A 103 5.07 -11.68 0.13
CA SER A 103 4.31 -12.33 -0.94
C SER A 103 5.12 -12.54 -2.22
N ASP A 104 6.17 -11.75 -2.43
CA ASP A 104 7.02 -11.79 -3.62
C ASP A 104 8.49 -11.44 -3.30
N ALA A 105 9.37 -11.54 -4.29
CA ALA A 105 10.82 -11.45 -4.11
C ALA A 105 11.34 -10.02 -3.90
N PHE A 106 10.71 -9.00 -4.51
CA PHE A 106 11.22 -7.63 -4.62
C PHE A 106 10.44 -6.66 -3.75
N SER A 107 11.08 -5.53 -3.37
CA SER A 107 10.46 -4.56 -2.47
C SER A 107 9.67 -3.46 -3.18
N PHE A 108 10.17 -2.93 -4.30
CA PHE A 108 9.60 -1.75 -4.96
C PHE A 108 8.65 -2.10 -6.10
N PRO A 109 7.50 -1.44 -6.19
CA PRO A 109 6.81 -0.66 -5.17
C PRO A 109 6.02 -1.54 -4.18
N SER A 110 5.38 -0.92 -3.14
CA SER A 110 4.55 -1.64 -2.18
C SER A 110 3.12 -1.86 -2.69
N GLY A 111 2.77 -3.10 -3.05
CA GLY A 111 1.43 -3.44 -3.57
C GLY A 111 0.32 -3.33 -2.52
N HIS A 112 0.55 -3.70 -1.25
CA HIS A 112 -0.45 -3.50 -0.19
C HIS A 112 -0.76 -2.01 0.02
N THR A 113 0.25 -1.16 -0.05
CA THR A 113 0.04 0.29 0.04
C THR A 113 -0.74 0.80 -1.17
N ALA A 114 -0.40 0.37 -2.38
CA ALA A 114 -1.13 0.76 -3.60
C ALA A 114 -2.60 0.36 -3.52
N ALA A 115 -2.90 -0.89 -3.17
CA ALA A 115 -4.26 -1.37 -3.02
C ALA A 115 -5.06 -0.60 -1.95
N ALA A 116 -4.45 -0.34 -0.78
CA ALA A 116 -5.10 0.44 0.27
C ALA A 116 -5.43 1.87 -0.19
N PHE A 117 -4.54 2.53 -0.93
CA PHE A 117 -4.77 3.87 -1.45
C PHE A 117 -5.74 3.91 -2.64
N ILE A 118 -5.85 2.86 -3.46
CA ILE A 118 -6.95 2.73 -4.43
C ILE A 118 -8.29 2.78 -3.67
N VAL A 119 -8.47 1.89 -2.69
CA VAL A 119 -9.73 1.82 -1.95
C VAL A 119 -10.03 3.11 -1.19
N ALA A 120 -9.01 3.74 -0.56
CA ALA A 120 -9.17 5.02 0.11
C ALA A 120 -9.64 6.12 -0.86
N THR A 121 -9.09 6.16 -2.08
CA THR A 121 -9.48 7.12 -3.12
C THR A 121 -10.92 6.90 -3.57
N LEU A 122 -11.31 5.65 -3.83
CA LEU A 122 -12.67 5.29 -4.23
C LEU A 122 -13.71 5.64 -3.15
N ILE A 123 -13.43 5.29 -1.89
CA ILE A 123 -14.33 5.60 -0.76
C ILE A 123 -14.45 7.12 -0.58
N THR A 124 -13.35 7.86 -0.71
CA THR A 124 -13.36 9.32 -0.59
C THR A 124 -14.20 9.98 -1.69
N ASN A 125 -14.16 9.46 -2.92
CA ASN A 125 -14.99 9.95 -4.02
C ASN A 125 -16.48 9.74 -3.74
N LEU A 126 -16.84 8.60 -3.17
CA LEU A 126 -18.22 8.27 -2.83
C LEU A 126 -18.71 9.01 -1.58
N ALA A 127 -17.87 9.11 -0.55
CA ALA A 127 -18.19 9.70 0.75
C ALA A 127 -17.02 10.58 1.24
N PRO A 128 -16.92 11.84 0.79
CA PRO A 128 -15.80 12.75 1.11
C PRO A 128 -15.55 12.94 2.61
N ALA A 129 -16.58 12.86 3.44
CA ALA A 129 -16.47 12.95 4.89
C ALA A 129 -15.62 11.83 5.51
N LEU A 130 -15.44 10.70 4.83
CA LEU A 130 -14.62 9.57 5.29
C LEU A 130 -13.14 9.73 4.95
N LEU A 131 -12.75 10.73 4.16
CA LEU A 131 -11.36 10.98 3.74
C LEU A 131 -10.35 10.83 4.89
N PRO A 132 -10.47 11.53 6.03
CA PRO A 132 -9.46 11.45 7.08
C PRO A 132 -9.31 10.02 7.63
N PHE A 133 -10.39 9.27 7.74
CA PHE A 133 -10.37 7.92 8.30
C PHE A 133 -9.74 6.91 7.34
N VAL A 134 -10.15 6.92 6.07
CA VAL A 134 -9.65 5.95 5.09
C VAL A 134 -8.20 6.23 4.70
N PHE A 135 -7.78 7.51 4.67
CA PHE A 135 -6.37 7.85 4.42
C PHE A 135 -5.47 7.53 5.62
N VAL A 136 -5.93 7.76 6.86
CA VAL A 136 -5.20 7.31 8.07
C VAL A 136 -5.05 5.79 8.06
N TRP A 137 -6.10 5.03 7.71
CA TRP A 137 -6.00 3.58 7.55
C TRP A 137 -4.98 3.19 6.46
N ALA A 138 -5.03 3.78 5.27
CA ALA A 138 -4.11 3.46 4.18
C ALA A 138 -2.65 3.83 4.54
N LEU A 139 -2.42 4.95 5.25
CA LEU A 139 -1.13 5.33 5.80
C LEU A 139 -0.65 4.31 6.84
N ALA A 140 -1.54 3.85 7.72
CA ALA A 140 -1.21 2.82 8.71
C ALA A 140 -0.81 1.50 8.04
N VAL A 141 -1.50 1.11 6.95
CA VAL A 141 -1.10 -0.04 6.12
C VAL A 141 0.31 0.17 5.57
N GLY A 142 0.60 1.30 4.93
CA GLY A 142 1.93 1.61 4.41
C GLY A 142 3.01 1.61 5.49
N PHE A 143 2.77 2.29 6.61
CA PHE A 143 3.68 2.32 7.75
C PHE A 143 3.97 0.92 8.30
N SER A 144 2.95 0.07 8.40
CA SER A 144 3.11 -1.31 8.86
C SER A 144 4.07 -2.11 7.98
N ARG A 145 4.12 -1.86 6.67
CA ARG A 145 5.04 -2.55 5.74
C ARG A 145 6.49 -2.21 6.01
N ILE A 146 6.78 -0.96 6.40
CA ILE A 146 8.12 -0.53 6.83
C ILE A 146 8.46 -1.16 8.17
N TYR A 147 7.57 -1.04 9.15
CA TYR A 147 7.72 -1.59 10.50
C TYR A 147 7.98 -3.10 10.50
N LEU A 148 7.36 -3.85 9.59
CA LEU A 148 7.53 -5.29 9.44
C LEU A 148 8.81 -5.68 8.67
N GLY A 149 9.64 -4.72 8.26
CA GLY A 149 10.93 -4.94 7.61
C GLY A 149 10.85 -5.46 6.16
N VAL A 150 9.69 -5.33 5.51
CA VAL A 150 9.46 -5.87 4.17
C VAL A 150 9.54 -4.83 3.06
N HIS A 151 9.38 -3.54 3.37
CA HIS A 151 9.45 -2.42 2.43
C HIS A 151 10.24 -1.25 2.99
N TYR A 152 10.88 -0.48 2.10
CA TYR A 152 11.46 0.81 2.41
C TYR A 152 10.39 1.92 2.38
N PRO A 153 10.64 3.08 3.05
CA PRO A 153 9.75 4.23 2.93
C PRO A 153 9.45 4.66 1.50
N THR A 154 10.44 4.67 0.61
CA THR A 154 10.22 5.01 -0.81
C THR A 154 9.36 3.99 -1.55
N ASP A 155 9.40 2.71 -1.18
CA ASP A 155 8.50 1.68 -1.76
C ASP A 155 7.05 1.99 -1.40
N VAL A 156 6.82 2.47 -0.17
CA VAL A 156 5.50 2.86 0.35
C VAL A 156 5.01 4.13 -0.32
N LEU A 157 5.86 5.15 -0.46
CA LEU A 157 5.51 6.40 -1.17
C LEU A 157 5.15 6.15 -2.63
N ALA A 158 5.93 5.32 -3.33
CA ALA A 158 5.63 4.93 -4.71
C ALA A 158 4.31 4.15 -4.81
N GLY A 159 4.05 3.22 -3.88
CA GLY A 159 2.78 2.50 -3.80
C GLY A 159 1.61 3.44 -3.55
N MET A 160 1.74 4.41 -2.64
CA MET A 160 0.73 5.43 -2.37
C MET A 160 0.39 6.24 -3.63
N MET A 161 1.40 6.78 -4.29
CA MET A 161 1.20 7.56 -5.54
C MET A 161 0.52 6.73 -6.61
N MET A 162 1.00 5.49 -6.82
CA MET A 162 0.44 4.58 -7.81
C MET A 162 -1.02 4.25 -7.48
N GLY A 163 -1.35 3.98 -6.21
CA GLY A 163 -2.71 3.69 -5.78
C GLY A 163 -3.67 4.86 -5.97
N ILE A 164 -3.26 6.08 -5.58
CA ILE A 164 -4.07 7.28 -5.76
C ILE A 164 -4.33 7.56 -7.25
N LEU A 165 -3.27 7.53 -8.07
CA LEU A 165 -3.38 7.81 -9.51
C LEU A 165 -4.25 6.77 -10.22
N SER A 166 -4.09 5.47 -9.89
CA SER A 166 -4.93 4.41 -10.44
C SER A 166 -6.39 4.55 -9.99
N GLY A 167 -6.63 4.91 -8.72
CA GLY A 167 -7.97 5.18 -8.20
C GLY A 167 -8.65 6.34 -8.92
N ILE A 168 -7.95 7.46 -9.10
CA ILE A 168 -8.46 8.62 -9.86
C ILE A 168 -8.75 8.23 -11.32
N ALA A 169 -7.84 7.50 -11.96
CA ALA A 169 -8.04 7.01 -13.33
C ALA A 169 -9.26 6.10 -13.43
N GLY A 170 -9.43 5.18 -12.47
CA GLY A 170 -10.60 4.28 -12.41
C GLY A 170 -11.92 5.05 -12.31
N ILE A 171 -11.98 6.08 -11.45
CA ILE A 171 -13.15 6.96 -11.30
C ILE A 171 -13.41 7.72 -12.61
N ALA A 172 -12.39 8.34 -13.19
CA ALA A 172 -12.53 9.17 -14.39
C ALA A 172 -12.93 8.39 -15.65
N LEU A 173 -12.64 7.09 -15.71
CA LEU A 173 -12.99 6.24 -16.86
C LEU A 173 -14.38 5.62 -16.75
N VAL A 174 -14.99 5.65 -15.56
CA VAL A 174 -16.30 5.04 -15.32
C VAL A 174 -17.40 6.10 -15.19
N GLY A 175 -17.07 7.25 -14.64
CA GLY A 175 -18.02 8.33 -14.36
C GLY A 175 -17.93 9.51 -15.24
#